data_60ba6242eea8534e33ef093cbce15d71
#
_entry.id   60ba6242eea8534e33ef093cbce15d71
#
_cell.length_a   1.000
_cell.length_b   1.000
_cell.length_c   1.000
_cell.angle_alpha   90.00
_cell.angle_beta   90.00
_cell.angle_gamma   90.00
#
_symmetry.space_group_name_H-M   'P 1'
#
loop_
_entity.id
_entity.type
_entity.pdbx_description
1 polymer ?
#
loop_
_entity_poly.entity_id
_entity_poly.type
_entity_poly.pdbx_seq_one_letter_code
_entity_poly.pdbx_strand_id
1 'polypeptide(L)'
;MNLTTDIYQRIVAAKVYIDDNYHEPIDLQEISQQAFLSRFHFHRLFRQVYKKTPHQYLTGKRIEKAKDLLAENKPVIEVCNEVGFESIGSFSVLFKKEIGFAPTYYRNMAWLKKQQAKLQPRKFIPHCFIESYQLDNRQWAIRIFTIDHYPLTIHKSKIQESFFTFFS
;
A
#
# COMPACT_ATOMS: atom_id res chain seq x y z
N MET A 1 -26.05 -21.41 14.04
CA MET A 1 -25.32 -22.53 13.39
C MET A 1 -23.91 -22.50 13.94
N ASN A 2 -23.57 -23.45 14.82
CA ASN A 2 -22.22 -23.53 15.37
C ASN A 2 -21.29 -24.11 14.28
N LEU A 3 -20.34 -23.31 13.81
CA LEU A 3 -19.30 -23.76 12.90
C LEU A 3 -18.33 -24.66 13.68
N THR A 4 -18.11 -25.86 13.20
CA THR A 4 -17.11 -26.76 13.77
C THR A 4 -15.70 -26.23 13.48
N THR A 5 -14.73 -26.56 14.32
CA THR A 5 -13.31 -26.15 14.13
C THR A 5 -12.77 -26.53 12.74
N ASP A 6 -13.17 -27.70 12.22
CA ASP A 6 -12.81 -28.15 10.87
C ASP A 6 -13.30 -27.18 9.75
N ILE A 7 -14.54 -26.71 9.85
CA ILE A 7 -15.08 -25.74 8.87
C ILE A 7 -14.31 -24.42 8.91
N TYR A 8 -13.94 -23.93 10.10
CA TYR A 8 -13.11 -22.73 10.21
C TYR A 8 -11.75 -22.91 9.52
N GLN A 9 -11.08 -24.02 9.76
CA GLN A 9 -9.78 -24.33 9.13
C GLN A 9 -9.89 -24.33 7.61
N ARG A 10 -10.94 -24.94 7.05
CA ARG A 10 -11.20 -24.95 5.59
C ARG A 10 -11.44 -23.55 5.04
N ILE A 11 -12.21 -22.72 5.73
CA ILE A 11 -12.45 -21.32 5.32
C ILE A 11 -11.16 -20.49 5.39
N VAL A 12 -10.32 -20.72 6.41
CA VAL A 12 -9.01 -20.08 6.52
C VAL A 12 -8.08 -20.53 5.39
N ALA A 13 -8.05 -21.81 5.04
CA ALA A 13 -7.24 -22.31 3.91
C ALA A 13 -7.63 -21.61 2.59
N ALA A 14 -8.91 -21.48 2.30
CA ALA A 14 -9.38 -20.75 1.13
C ALA A 14 -9.01 -19.25 1.18
N LYS A 15 -9.03 -18.63 2.35
CA LYS A 15 -8.59 -17.24 2.53
C LYS A 15 -7.09 -17.08 2.26
N VAL A 16 -6.26 -18.00 2.76
CA VAL A 16 -4.80 -18.02 2.49
C VAL A 16 -4.55 -18.17 0.99
N TYR A 17 -5.29 -19.09 0.33
CA TYR A 17 -5.20 -19.24 -1.12
C TYR A 17 -5.48 -17.92 -1.88
N ILE A 18 -6.50 -17.16 -1.47
CA ILE A 18 -6.76 -15.83 -2.05
C ILE A 18 -5.58 -14.88 -1.79
N ASP A 19 -5.02 -14.88 -0.58
CA ASP A 19 -3.92 -13.98 -0.22
C ASP A 19 -2.63 -14.27 -1.00
N ASP A 20 -2.40 -15.53 -1.35
CA ASP A 20 -1.21 -15.95 -2.09
C ASP A 20 -1.37 -15.79 -3.61
N ASN A 21 -2.61 -15.93 -4.11
CA ASN A 21 -2.90 -15.93 -5.55
C ASN A 21 -3.75 -14.73 -6.01
N TYR A 22 -3.79 -13.62 -5.26
CA TYR A 22 -4.64 -12.46 -5.59
C TYR A 22 -4.36 -11.85 -6.97
N HIS A 23 -3.15 -11.97 -7.48
CA HIS A 23 -2.70 -11.45 -8.76
C HIS A 23 -3.17 -12.30 -9.95
N GLU A 24 -3.56 -13.55 -9.73
CA GLU A 24 -4.03 -14.48 -10.73
C GLU A 24 -5.54 -14.32 -11.00
N PRO A 25 -6.04 -14.75 -12.17
CA PRO A 25 -7.46 -14.70 -12.50
C PRO A 25 -8.25 -15.83 -11.82
N ILE A 26 -8.16 -15.92 -10.48
CA ILE A 26 -8.84 -16.94 -9.69
C ILE A 26 -10.35 -16.69 -9.61
N ASP A 27 -11.12 -17.76 -9.73
CA ASP A 27 -12.58 -17.72 -9.65
C ASP A 27 -13.13 -18.30 -8.34
N LEU A 28 -14.46 -18.13 -8.13
CA LEU A 28 -15.12 -18.64 -6.93
C LEU A 28 -15.09 -20.16 -6.84
N GLN A 29 -15.04 -20.88 -7.97
CA GLN A 29 -14.97 -22.33 -7.99
C GLN A 29 -13.62 -22.80 -7.47
N GLU A 30 -12.54 -22.25 -7.97
CA GLU A 30 -11.18 -22.57 -7.54
C GLU A 30 -11.00 -22.29 -6.04
N ILE A 31 -11.43 -21.10 -5.58
CA ILE A 31 -11.37 -20.74 -4.17
C ILE A 31 -12.18 -21.70 -3.29
N SER A 32 -13.40 -22.10 -3.71
CA SER A 32 -14.25 -23.00 -2.93
C SER A 32 -13.71 -24.43 -2.86
N GLN A 33 -12.97 -24.87 -3.88
CA GLN A 33 -12.29 -26.18 -3.90
C GLN A 33 -11.23 -26.27 -2.80
N GLN A 34 -10.53 -25.18 -2.50
CA GLN A 34 -9.53 -25.13 -1.41
C GLN A 34 -10.18 -25.36 -0.02
N ALA A 35 -11.47 -25.04 0.10
CA ALA A 35 -12.24 -25.31 1.32
C ALA A 35 -12.93 -26.68 1.30
N PHE A 36 -12.85 -27.46 0.21
CA PHE A 36 -13.62 -28.70 0.01
C PHE A 36 -15.12 -28.49 0.22
N LEU A 37 -15.66 -27.35 -0.24
CA LEU A 37 -17.05 -26.95 -0.11
C LEU A 37 -17.66 -26.63 -1.48
N SER A 38 -18.99 -26.80 -1.59
CA SER A 38 -19.71 -26.27 -2.76
C SER A 38 -19.66 -24.74 -2.78
N ARG A 39 -19.67 -24.12 -3.97
CA ARG A 39 -19.62 -22.66 -4.15
C ARG A 39 -20.63 -21.90 -3.29
N PHE A 40 -21.90 -22.39 -3.23
CA PHE A 40 -22.95 -21.75 -2.45
C PHE A 40 -22.70 -21.82 -0.94
N HIS A 41 -22.28 -22.99 -0.47
CA HIS A 41 -21.97 -23.18 0.95
C HIS A 41 -20.75 -22.35 1.36
N PHE A 42 -19.67 -22.41 0.57
CA PHE A 42 -18.47 -21.62 0.78
C PHE A 42 -18.78 -20.11 0.82
N HIS A 43 -19.48 -19.58 -0.20
CA HIS A 43 -19.82 -18.15 -0.27
C HIS A 43 -20.56 -17.67 0.97
N ARG A 44 -21.56 -18.44 1.46
CA ARG A 44 -22.33 -18.10 2.66
C ARG A 44 -21.46 -18.11 3.91
N LEU A 45 -20.65 -19.16 4.10
CA LEU A 45 -19.78 -19.29 5.27
C LEU A 45 -18.68 -18.25 5.29
N PHE A 46 -18.04 -18.02 4.15
CA PHE A 46 -16.98 -17.00 4.01
C PHE A 46 -17.51 -15.60 4.39
N ARG A 47 -18.71 -15.25 3.88
CA ARG A 47 -19.37 -13.98 4.24
C ARG A 47 -19.75 -13.92 5.73
N GLN A 48 -20.12 -15.03 6.33
CA GLN A 48 -20.42 -15.09 7.76
C GLN A 48 -19.17 -14.81 8.61
N VAL A 49 -18.02 -15.38 8.22
CA VAL A 49 -16.73 -15.24 8.95
C VAL A 49 -16.10 -13.89 8.70
N TYR A 50 -15.90 -13.49 7.43
CA TYR A 50 -15.13 -12.29 7.08
C TYR A 50 -15.97 -11.03 6.83
N LYS A 51 -17.33 -11.12 6.89
CA LYS A 51 -18.28 -10.03 6.62
C LYS A 51 -18.18 -9.46 5.19
N LYS A 52 -17.43 -10.13 4.31
CA LYS A 52 -17.23 -9.81 2.89
C LYS A 52 -17.48 -11.06 2.07
N THR A 53 -17.96 -10.88 0.83
CA THR A 53 -17.97 -12.00 -0.12
C THR A 53 -16.54 -12.36 -0.54
N PRO A 54 -16.26 -13.58 -1.04
CA PRO A 54 -14.94 -13.96 -1.55
C PRO A 54 -14.42 -12.97 -2.61
N HIS A 55 -15.27 -12.56 -3.54
CA HIS A 55 -14.93 -11.57 -4.57
C HIS A 55 -14.61 -10.18 -3.98
N GLN A 56 -15.39 -9.71 -3.00
CA GLN A 56 -15.09 -8.44 -2.32
C GLN A 56 -13.78 -8.52 -1.54
N TYR A 57 -13.47 -9.68 -0.96
CA TYR A 57 -12.22 -9.91 -0.26
C TYR A 57 -11.03 -9.86 -1.23
N LEU A 58 -11.11 -10.61 -2.34
CA LEU A 58 -10.10 -10.62 -3.39
C LEU A 58 -9.86 -9.21 -3.96
N THR A 59 -10.93 -8.50 -4.31
CA THR A 59 -10.85 -7.12 -4.80
C THR A 59 -10.18 -6.20 -3.78
N GLY A 60 -10.58 -6.28 -2.51
CA GLY A 60 -9.98 -5.50 -1.43
C GLY A 60 -8.49 -5.78 -1.28
N LYS A 61 -8.07 -7.06 -1.38
CA LYS A 61 -6.66 -7.46 -1.33
C LYS A 61 -5.85 -6.88 -2.49
N ARG A 62 -6.39 -6.95 -3.71
CA ARG A 62 -5.78 -6.33 -4.90
C ARG A 62 -5.59 -4.82 -4.72
N ILE A 63 -6.61 -4.13 -4.21
CA ILE A 63 -6.54 -2.67 -3.95
C ILE A 63 -5.53 -2.35 -2.85
N GLU A 64 -5.44 -3.16 -1.79
CA GLU A 64 -4.43 -3.01 -0.73
C GLU A 64 -3.02 -3.09 -1.30
N LYS A 65 -2.73 -4.11 -2.10
CA LYS A 65 -1.43 -4.26 -2.77
C LYS A 65 -1.15 -3.15 -3.77
N ALA A 66 -2.16 -2.70 -4.51
CA ALA A 66 -2.02 -1.56 -5.41
C ALA A 66 -1.60 -0.28 -4.70
N LYS A 67 -2.07 -0.03 -3.46
CA LYS A 67 -1.61 1.13 -2.66
C LYS A 67 -0.11 1.08 -2.40
N ASP A 68 0.42 -0.09 -2.02
CA ASP A 68 1.83 -0.28 -1.72
C ASP A 68 2.69 0.03 -2.96
N LEU A 69 2.32 -0.56 -4.10
CA LEU A 69 3.02 -0.38 -5.38
C LEU A 69 2.94 1.07 -5.89
N LEU A 70 1.78 1.72 -5.76
CA LEU A 70 1.63 3.13 -6.12
C LEU A 70 2.45 4.05 -5.19
N ALA A 71 2.58 3.70 -3.91
CA ALA A 71 3.43 4.45 -2.97
C ALA A 71 4.93 4.32 -3.30
N GLU A 72 5.34 3.27 -4.03
CA GLU A 72 6.66 3.10 -4.62
C GLU A 72 6.86 3.90 -5.91
N ASN A 73 5.84 4.64 -6.34
CA ASN A 73 5.80 5.44 -7.58
C ASN A 73 5.75 4.62 -8.88
N LYS A 74 5.31 3.36 -8.84
CA LYS A 74 5.10 2.55 -10.05
C LYS A 74 4.03 3.17 -10.96
N PRO A 75 4.15 3.05 -12.29
CA PRO A 75 3.12 3.47 -13.23
C PRO A 75 1.79 2.77 -12.99
N VAL A 76 0.67 3.51 -13.12
CA VAL A 76 -0.67 2.99 -12.81
C VAL A 76 -1.04 1.77 -13.67
N ILE A 77 -0.60 1.74 -14.93
CA ILE A 77 -0.86 0.62 -15.84
C ILE A 77 -0.12 -0.66 -15.40
N GLU A 78 1.11 -0.53 -14.95
CA GLU A 78 1.90 -1.66 -14.44
C GLU A 78 1.26 -2.21 -13.16
N VAL A 79 0.88 -1.31 -12.22
CA VAL A 79 0.19 -1.71 -11.00
C VAL A 79 -1.11 -2.44 -11.29
N CYS A 80 -1.93 -1.93 -12.24
CA CYS A 80 -3.17 -2.56 -12.66
C CYS A 80 -2.95 -4.02 -13.07
N ASN A 81 -1.95 -4.29 -13.91
CA ASN A 81 -1.62 -5.62 -14.39
C ASN A 81 -1.03 -6.50 -13.27
N GLU A 82 -0.11 -5.96 -12.46
CA GLU A 82 0.58 -6.70 -11.40
C GLU A 82 -0.38 -7.17 -10.30
N VAL A 83 -1.45 -6.43 -10.03
CA VAL A 83 -2.46 -6.84 -9.03
C VAL A 83 -3.61 -7.64 -9.62
N GLY A 84 -3.57 -8.01 -10.90
CA GLY A 84 -4.50 -8.92 -11.55
C GLY A 84 -5.82 -8.29 -12.02
N PHE A 85 -5.84 -6.98 -12.34
CA PHE A 85 -6.99 -6.38 -13.02
C PHE A 85 -6.83 -6.43 -14.54
N GLU A 86 -7.88 -6.84 -15.25
CA GLU A 86 -7.89 -6.94 -16.70
C GLU A 86 -7.97 -5.58 -17.40
N SER A 87 -8.51 -4.55 -16.75
CA SER A 87 -8.62 -3.22 -17.32
C SER A 87 -8.34 -2.10 -16.34
N ILE A 88 -7.62 -1.09 -16.82
CA ILE A 88 -7.31 0.12 -16.06
C ILE A 88 -8.57 0.91 -15.67
N GLY A 89 -9.63 0.81 -16.47
CA GLY A 89 -10.92 1.46 -16.19
C GLY A 89 -11.57 0.86 -14.94
N SER A 90 -11.76 -0.47 -14.92
CA SER A 90 -12.30 -1.19 -13.76
C SER A 90 -11.46 -0.98 -12.51
N PHE A 91 -10.13 -1.07 -12.66
CA PHE A 91 -9.19 -0.80 -11.57
C PHE A 91 -9.37 0.60 -10.99
N SER A 92 -9.39 1.63 -11.85
CA SER A 92 -9.47 3.03 -11.40
C SER A 92 -10.77 3.34 -10.68
N VAL A 93 -11.89 2.80 -11.16
CA VAL A 93 -13.21 2.97 -10.53
C VAL A 93 -13.24 2.31 -9.15
N LEU A 94 -12.79 1.06 -9.05
CA LEU A 94 -12.75 0.32 -7.78
C LEU A 94 -11.77 0.92 -6.80
N PHE A 95 -10.59 1.30 -7.25
CA PHE A 95 -9.59 1.95 -6.41
C PHE A 95 -10.12 3.28 -5.83
N LYS A 96 -10.75 4.13 -6.67
CA LYS A 96 -11.36 5.38 -6.21
C LYS A 96 -12.50 5.13 -5.23
N LYS A 97 -13.30 4.08 -5.44
CA LYS A 97 -14.40 3.71 -4.54
C LYS A 97 -13.89 3.30 -3.15
N GLU A 98 -12.83 2.51 -3.09
CA GLU A 98 -12.29 1.96 -1.83
C GLU A 98 -11.40 2.97 -1.08
N ILE A 99 -10.63 3.80 -1.81
CA ILE A 99 -9.60 4.70 -1.25
C ILE A 99 -10.07 6.16 -1.18
N GLY A 100 -11.08 6.53 -1.99
CA GLY A 100 -11.57 7.91 -2.11
C GLY A 100 -10.85 8.74 -3.16
N PHE A 101 -9.71 8.32 -3.67
CA PHE A 101 -8.88 9.05 -4.64
C PHE A 101 -8.56 8.20 -5.87
N ALA A 102 -8.39 8.85 -7.02
CA ALA A 102 -7.92 8.18 -8.23
C ALA A 102 -6.49 7.63 -8.04
N PRO A 103 -6.12 6.50 -8.69
CA PRO A 103 -4.79 5.88 -8.55
C PRO A 103 -3.63 6.83 -8.84
N THR A 104 -3.75 7.65 -9.90
CA THR A 104 -2.72 8.63 -10.27
C THR A 104 -2.53 9.70 -9.19
N TYR A 105 -3.63 10.21 -8.64
CA TYR A 105 -3.58 11.20 -7.56
C TYR A 105 -2.94 10.59 -6.30
N TYR A 106 -3.37 9.38 -5.92
CA TYR A 106 -2.81 8.66 -4.77
C TYR A 106 -1.30 8.46 -4.93
N ARG A 107 -0.84 7.98 -6.09
CA ARG A 107 0.58 7.81 -6.41
C ARG A 107 1.38 9.09 -6.22
N ASN A 108 0.90 10.19 -6.81
CA ASN A 108 1.58 11.49 -6.74
C ASN A 108 1.66 12.01 -5.30
N MET A 109 0.57 11.90 -4.53
CA MET A 109 0.54 12.31 -3.12
C MET A 109 1.46 11.46 -2.25
N ALA A 110 1.47 10.14 -2.45
CA ALA A 110 2.36 9.23 -1.71
C ALA A 110 3.83 9.54 -2.01
N TRP A 111 4.16 9.78 -3.29
CA TRP A 111 5.50 10.17 -3.71
C TRP A 111 5.93 11.51 -3.10
N LEU A 112 5.09 12.55 -3.17
CA LEU A 112 5.36 13.86 -2.57
C LEU A 112 5.59 13.74 -1.06
N LYS A 113 4.74 12.98 -0.34
CA LYS A 113 4.91 12.72 1.09
C LYS A 113 6.25 12.05 1.40
N LYS A 114 6.66 11.08 0.57
CA LYS A 114 7.95 10.39 0.71
C LYS A 114 9.13 11.35 0.48
N GLN A 115 9.02 12.27 -0.49
CA GLN A 115 10.04 13.30 -0.72
C GLN A 115 10.10 14.30 0.44
N GLN A 116 8.94 14.78 0.91
CA GLN A 116 8.89 15.68 2.08
C GLN A 116 9.48 15.04 3.33
N ALA A 117 9.21 13.74 3.57
CA ALA A 117 9.81 13.02 4.70
C ALA A 117 11.34 12.95 4.62
N LYS A 118 11.90 12.84 3.40
CA LYS A 118 13.35 12.89 3.18
C LYS A 118 13.93 14.28 3.41
N LEU A 119 13.26 15.32 2.89
CA LEU A 119 13.75 16.71 2.98
C LEU A 119 13.48 17.34 4.35
N GLN A 120 12.41 16.96 5.01
CA GLN A 120 12.01 17.53 6.31
C GLN A 120 11.58 16.42 7.28
N PRO A 121 12.49 15.51 7.67
CA PRO A 121 12.16 14.34 8.50
C PRO A 121 11.54 14.73 9.85
N ARG A 122 11.91 15.89 10.41
CA ARG A 122 11.39 16.40 11.69
C ARG A 122 9.87 16.55 11.71
N LYS A 123 9.22 16.87 10.58
CA LYS A 123 7.75 16.95 10.48
C LYS A 123 7.03 15.62 10.68
N PHE A 124 7.74 14.51 10.56
CA PHE A 124 7.20 13.14 10.66
C PHE A 124 7.58 12.45 11.97
N ILE A 125 8.29 13.15 12.86
CA ILE A 125 8.68 12.65 14.18
C ILE A 125 7.79 13.34 15.23
N PRO A 126 7.19 12.60 16.18
CA PRO A 126 6.42 13.19 17.27
C PRO A 126 7.25 14.18 18.08
N HIS A 127 6.68 15.34 18.43
CA HIS A 127 7.37 16.40 19.16
C HIS A 127 7.97 15.92 20.49
N CYS A 128 7.23 15.10 21.24
CA CYS A 128 7.71 14.52 22.50
C CYS A 128 8.99 13.67 22.32
N PHE A 129 9.18 13.00 21.17
CA PHE A 129 10.39 12.26 20.87
C PHE A 129 11.56 13.21 20.59
N ILE A 130 11.33 14.30 19.84
CA ILE A 130 12.34 15.32 19.55
C ILE A 130 12.84 15.96 20.85
N GLU A 131 11.95 16.30 21.76
CA GLU A 131 12.26 16.87 23.07
C GLU A 131 13.03 15.90 23.96
N SER A 132 12.57 14.65 24.08
CA SER A 132 13.20 13.65 24.96
C SER A 132 14.64 13.31 24.56
N TYR A 133 14.99 13.40 23.27
CA TYR A 133 16.32 13.09 22.76
C TYR A 133 17.14 14.35 22.45
N GLN A 134 16.66 15.56 22.78
CA GLN A 134 17.35 16.84 22.56
C GLN A 134 17.93 16.98 21.15
N LEU A 135 17.17 16.53 20.13
CA LEU A 135 17.64 16.52 18.75
C LEU A 135 17.73 17.94 18.19
N ASP A 136 18.93 18.50 18.17
CA ASP A 136 19.20 19.84 17.63
C ASP A 136 19.07 19.90 16.10
N ASN A 137 18.64 21.06 15.59
CA ASN A 137 18.49 21.34 14.16
C ASN A 137 19.74 21.06 13.33
N ARG A 138 20.95 21.21 13.92
CA ARG A 138 22.23 21.01 13.22
C ARG A 138 22.55 19.54 12.94
N GLN A 139 22.13 18.63 13.80
CA GLN A 139 22.44 17.20 13.64
C GLN A 139 21.66 16.55 12.49
N TRP A 140 20.50 17.09 12.14
CA TRP A 140 19.69 16.59 11.02
C TRP A 140 20.25 16.94 9.65
N ALA A 141 20.85 18.14 9.52
CA ALA A 141 21.45 18.59 8.27
C ALA A 141 22.68 17.74 7.89
N ILE A 142 23.49 17.35 8.86
CA ILE A 142 24.73 16.59 8.64
C ILE A 142 24.44 15.14 8.25
N ARG A 143 23.43 14.48 8.84
CA ARG A 143 23.10 13.08 8.51
C ARG A 143 22.42 12.90 7.16
N ILE A 144 21.72 13.89 6.63
CA ILE A 144 21.11 13.83 5.30
C ILE A 144 22.19 13.85 4.20
N PHE A 145 23.34 14.51 4.46
CA PHE A 145 24.46 14.57 3.51
C PHE A 145 25.40 13.36 3.56
N THR A 146 25.31 12.50 4.57
CA THR A 146 26.18 11.32 4.72
C THR A 146 25.54 10.00 4.34
N ILE A 147 24.28 9.97 3.88
CA ILE A 147 23.71 8.79 3.23
C ILE A 147 24.11 8.84 1.76
N ASP A 148 25.39 8.53 1.53
CA ASP A 148 25.93 8.24 0.22
C ASP A 148 25.24 7.00 -0.36
N HIS A 149 24.44 7.19 -1.38
CA HIS A 149 24.25 6.36 -2.57
C HIS A 149 23.07 6.84 -3.42
N TYR A 150 23.03 8.14 -3.78
CA TYR A 150 22.31 8.58 -4.96
C TYR A 150 23.13 9.62 -5.73
N PRO A 151 23.46 9.35 -6.99
CA PRO A 151 24.10 10.35 -7.84
C PRO A 151 23.04 11.36 -8.30
N LEU A 152 22.74 12.34 -7.46
CA LEU A 152 22.08 13.55 -7.91
C LEU A 152 23.17 14.56 -8.22
N THR A 153 23.54 14.63 -9.51
CA THR A 153 24.23 15.76 -10.12
C THR A 153 23.29 16.97 -10.07
N ILE A 154 23.08 17.53 -8.90
CA ILE A 154 22.53 18.87 -8.75
C ILE A 154 23.71 19.79 -8.44
N HIS A 155 23.97 20.68 -9.39
CA HIS A 155 25.01 21.69 -9.33
C HIS A 155 25.06 22.35 -7.94
N LYS A 156 26.17 22.16 -7.21
CA LYS A 156 26.46 22.70 -5.88
C LYS A 156 26.35 24.24 -5.76
N SER A 157 26.28 24.97 -6.88
CA SER A 157 26.26 26.42 -6.92
C SER A 157 24.94 27.11 -6.55
N LYS A 158 23.80 26.39 -6.64
CA LYS A 158 22.47 27.00 -6.35
C LYS A 158 21.93 26.76 -4.94
N ILE A 159 22.53 25.86 -4.16
CA ILE A 159 22.04 25.55 -2.81
C ILE A 159 22.67 26.45 -1.77
N GLN A 160 23.90 26.96 -2.04
CA GLN A 160 24.64 27.77 -1.08
C GLN A 160 24.11 29.20 -0.96
N GLU A 161 23.52 29.77 -2.01
CA GLU A 161 22.92 31.11 -1.97
C GLU A 161 21.54 31.18 -1.29
N SER A 162 20.76 30.09 -1.33
CA SER A 162 19.45 30.07 -0.69
C SER A 162 19.49 29.84 0.84
N PHE A 163 20.62 29.38 1.38
CA PHE A 163 20.77 29.14 2.82
C PHE A 163 21.20 30.41 3.59
N PHE A 164 21.85 31.35 2.92
CA PHE A 164 22.35 32.60 3.58
C PHE A 164 21.29 33.70 3.68
N THR A 165 20.24 33.67 2.83
CA THR A 165 19.17 34.69 2.84
C THR A 165 18.02 34.41 3.80
N PHE A 166 18.03 33.25 4.50
CA PHE A 166 16.97 32.89 5.44
C PHE A 166 17.34 33.06 6.93
N PHE A 167 18.58 33.52 7.21
CA PHE A 167 19.09 33.72 8.58
C PHE A 167 19.70 35.12 8.83
N SER A 168 19.25 36.14 8.06
CA SER A 168 19.51 37.55 8.41
C SER A 168 18.20 38.21 8.78
#